data_185f9d53cc012edc6a654cf455035d1d
#
_entry.id   185f9d53cc012edc6a654cf455035d1d
#
_cell.length_a   1.000
_cell.length_b   1.000
_cell.length_c   1.000
_cell.angle_alpha   90.00
_cell.angle_beta   90.00
_cell.angle_gamma   90.00
#
_symmetry.space_group_name_H-M   'P 1'
#
loop_
_entity.id
_entity.type
_entity.pdbx_description
1 polymer ?
#
loop_
_entity_poly.entity_id
_entity_poly.type
_entity_poly.pdbx_seq_one_letter_code
_entity_poly.pdbx_strand_id
1 'polypeptide(L)'
;MGIFVYQGDEEGCGLATLKMLLLDLTKKKGYRYLTSEKEADISLEDIRQIAFKEGVDIKWKRASSKEELLLATSFPLLILLEGSRKGHLVYLKKATKKKFLVYDPAIGKKWVKKEDFIKNFSCVYGEPVLFSVESCPYTKPKIFSKKGFLLSSLASLLGIASLYFGLYLLGNEDSYILVAIFLSLYGLLSVGSRLINGVFSRKFDNRWLKYVPSNSKKKLAKNYERYYAFKSSTFPAVMTIVEGVSVVFGLSFLFGLNDPYFYVSAVGLNLYLALESGIFRKKTVKKKESLVLAEENLLQGKDNIKEQFKKMSQISNEAFQIGEGTTYVQIIYMAVAIGLSFIPSLMSDNFSLNYYLFHFFGLLGLGQGIRSLLNFFENRSERARAYVYFLENFVKKEDSR
;
A
#
# COMPACT_ATOMS: atom_id res chain seq x y z
N MET A 1 -3.20 7.61 15.22
CA MET A 1 -3.58 7.40 13.81
C MET A 1 -3.70 8.76 13.12
N GLY A 2 -3.16 8.93 11.91
CA GLY A 2 -3.26 10.20 11.19
C GLY A 2 -4.68 10.44 10.63
N ILE A 3 -5.03 11.70 10.41
CA ILE A 3 -6.33 12.12 9.84
C ILE A 3 -6.49 11.81 8.34
N PHE A 4 -5.41 11.45 7.65
CA PHE A 4 -5.41 11.25 6.20
C PHE A 4 -6.22 10.03 5.79
N VAL A 5 -7.06 10.20 4.76
CA VAL A 5 -7.90 9.16 4.14
C VAL A 5 -7.69 9.20 2.62
N TYR A 6 -7.43 8.05 2.00
CA TYR A 6 -7.42 7.91 0.55
C TYR A 6 -8.84 7.83 0.01
N GLN A 7 -9.07 8.32 -1.22
CA GLN A 7 -10.28 7.98 -1.97
C GLN A 7 -10.25 6.53 -2.43
N GLY A 8 -11.41 5.89 -2.47
CA GLY A 8 -11.56 4.50 -2.93
C GLY A 8 -11.53 4.38 -4.44
N ASP A 9 -12.13 5.35 -5.14
CA ASP A 9 -12.20 5.44 -6.59
C ASP A 9 -11.95 6.89 -7.06
N GLU A 10 -12.10 7.15 -8.36
CA GLU A 10 -11.86 8.47 -8.96
C GLU A 10 -12.86 9.54 -8.53
N GLU A 11 -14.08 9.12 -8.18
CA GLU A 11 -15.19 10.02 -7.79
C GLU A 11 -15.27 10.23 -6.27
N GLY A 12 -14.48 9.48 -5.50
CA GLY A 12 -14.50 9.46 -4.02
C GLY A 12 -13.78 10.62 -3.33
N CYS A 13 -13.27 11.64 -4.05
CA CYS A 13 -12.47 12.71 -3.45
C CYS A 13 -13.28 13.53 -2.43
N GLY A 14 -14.56 13.81 -2.70
CA GLY A 14 -15.45 14.57 -1.82
C GLY A 14 -15.64 13.89 -0.46
N LEU A 15 -16.01 12.61 -0.46
CA LEU A 15 -16.20 11.83 0.76
C LEU A 15 -14.90 11.65 1.55
N ALA A 16 -13.81 11.37 0.87
CA ALA A 16 -12.50 11.22 1.52
C ALA A 16 -12.04 12.52 2.19
N THR A 17 -12.26 13.66 1.52
CA THR A 17 -11.94 14.98 2.06
C THR A 17 -12.83 15.34 3.25
N LEU A 18 -14.13 15.01 3.19
CA LEU A 18 -15.05 15.17 4.31
C LEU A 18 -14.63 14.31 5.52
N LYS A 19 -14.26 13.06 5.32
CA LYS A 19 -13.72 12.20 6.39
C LYS A 19 -12.48 12.82 7.05
N MET A 20 -11.56 13.38 6.25
CA MET A 20 -10.37 14.06 6.78
C MET A 20 -10.73 15.27 7.61
N LEU A 21 -11.69 16.07 7.15
CA LEU A 21 -12.21 17.23 7.86
C LEU A 21 -12.80 16.84 9.23
N LEU A 22 -13.75 15.88 9.24
CA LEU A 22 -14.42 15.43 10.46
C LEU A 22 -13.43 14.78 11.44
N LEU A 23 -12.48 13.97 10.95
CA LEU A 23 -11.40 13.40 11.78
C LEU A 23 -10.51 14.47 12.42
N ASP A 24 -10.29 15.57 11.70
CA ASP A 24 -9.42 16.65 12.21
C ASP A 24 -10.13 17.55 13.20
N LEU A 25 -11.34 17.98 12.92
CA LEU A 25 -12.06 18.91 13.78
C LEU A 25 -12.63 18.24 15.03
N THR A 26 -13.25 17.06 14.88
CA THR A 26 -13.91 16.38 16.01
C THR A 26 -12.98 15.48 16.82
N LYS A 27 -11.79 15.09 16.26
CA LYS A 27 -10.84 14.11 16.80
C LYS A 27 -11.40 12.70 16.99
N LYS A 28 -12.60 12.39 16.47
CA LYS A 28 -13.27 11.09 16.61
C LYS A 28 -12.89 10.15 15.49
N LYS A 29 -12.27 9.02 15.83
CA LYS A 29 -11.71 8.05 14.88
C LYS A 29 -12.77 7.33 14.04
N GLY A 30 -14.02 7.27 14.49
CA GLY A 30 -15.14 6.61 13.82
C GLY A 30 -15.45 7.22 12.44
N TYR A 31 -15.24 8.51 12.24
CA TYR A 31 -15.48 9.17 10.96
C TYR A 31 -14.66 8.62 9.78
N ARG A 32 -13.63 7.83 10.05
CA ARG A 32 -12.94 7.07 9.00
C ARG A 32 -13.86 6.08 8.28
N TYR A 33 -14.92 5.62 8.95
CA TYR A 33 -15.88 4.62 8.46
C TYR A 33 -17.20 5.25 8.00
N LEU A 34 -17.28 6.58 7.95
CA LEU A 34 -18.39 7.31 7.35
C LEU A 34 -18.63 6.80 5.92
N THR A 35 -19.86 6.47 5.58
CA THR A 35 -20.30 6.09 4.24
C THR A 35 -21.36 7.07 3.76
N SER A 36 -21.45 7.31 2.45
CA SER A 36 -22.50 8.10 1.83
C SER A 36 -23.57 7.18 1.24
N GLU A 37 -24.83 7.58 1.26
CA GLU A 37 -25.92 6.87 0.58
C GLU A 37 -25.83 7.01 -0.94
N LYS A 38 -25.21 8.08 -1.42
CA LYS A 38 -24.96 8.31 -2.85
C LYS A 38 -23.76 7.50 -3.33
N GLU A 39 -23.93 6.70 -4.37
CA GLU A 39 -22.90 5.80 -4.92
C GLU A 39 -21.79 6.53 -5.69
N ALA A 40 -22.03 7.74 -6.19
CA ALA A 40 -21.07 8.52 -6.98
C ALA A 40 -21.34 10.02 -6.84
N ASP A 41 -20.33 10.83 -7.11
CA ASP A 41 -20.43 12.30 -7.26
C ASP A 41 -21.19 13.01 -6.12
N ILE A 42 -20.56 13.09 -4.98
CA ILE A 42 -21.08 13.91 -3.88
C ILE A 42 -20.84 15.37 -4.23
N SER A 43 -21.92 16.15 -4.38
CA SER A 43 -21.85 17.58 -4.63
C SER A 43 -21.29 18.35 -3.42
N LEU A 44 -20.86 19.60 -3.63
CA LEU A 44 -20.40 20.45 -2.52
C LEU A 44 -21.51 20.69 -1.50
N GLU A 45 -22.76 20.75 -1.95
CA GLU A 45 -23.91 20.89 -1.05
C GLU A 45 -24.18 19.59 -0.27
N ASP A 46 -24.04 18.42 -0.88
CA ASP A 46 -24.13 17.15 -0.15
C ASP A 46 -23.05 17.05 0.94
N ILE A 47 -21.83 17.47 0.62
CA ILE A 47 -20.72 17.52 1.59
C ILE A 47 -21.06 18.42 2.76
N ARG A 48 -21.63 19.60 2.50
CA ARG A 48 -22.08 20.54 3.52
C ARG A 48 -23.19 19.94 4.40
N GLN A 49 -24.21 19.33 3.79
CA GLN A 49 -25.32 18.71 4.51
C GLN A 49 -24.86 17.55 5.42
N ILE A 50 -23.97 16.69 4.90
CA ILE A 50 -23.40 15.60 5.72
C ILE A 50 -22.54 16.17 6.85
N ALA A 51 -21.69 17.17 6.58
CA ALA A 51 -20.89 17.82 7.59
C ALA A 51 -21.75 18.48 8.67
N PHE A 52 -22.83 19.16 8.28
CA PHE A 52 -23.75 19.85 9.18
C PHE A 52 -24.43 18.88 10.14
N LYS A 53 -24.88 17.71 9.68
CA LYS A 53 -25.43 16.64 10.52
C LYS A 53 -24.43 16.14 11.57
N GLU A 54 -23.13 16.25 11.28
CA GLU A 54 -22.03 15.83 12.15
C GLU A 54 -21.44 16.99 12.97
N GLY A 55 -22.12 18.13 13.01
CA GLY A 55 -21.77 19.29 13.84
C GLY A 55 -20.74 20.24 13.22
N VAL A 56 -20.53 20.18 11.90
CA VAL A 56 -19.59 21.05 11.17
C VAL A 56 -20.34 21.77 10.06
N ASP A 57 -20.41 23.11 10.11
CA ASP A 57 -20.91 23.91 8.98
C ASP A 57 -19.75 24.25 8.03
N ILE A 58 -19.99 24.13 6.74
CA ILE A 58 -19.02 24.48 5.69
C ILE A 58 -19.55 25.65 4.90
N LYS A 59 -18.91 26.80 5.04
CA LYS A 59 -19.25 28.00 4.25
C LYS A 59 -18.45 27.98 2.95
N TRP A 60 -19.10 27.64 1.85
CA TRP A 60 -18.50 27.71 0.53
C TRP A 60 -18.38 29.15 0.08
N LYS A 61 -17.20 29.54 -0.38
CA LYS A 61 -16.88 30.88 -0.89
C LYS A 61 -16.27 30.77 -2.28
N ARG A 62 -16.44 31.82 -3.06
CA ARG A 62 -15.78 32.01 -4.35
C ARG A 62 -14.77 33.16 -4.22
N ALA A 63 -13.49 32.85 -4.42
CA ALA A 63 -12.44 33.84 -4.43
C ALA A 63 -12.54 34.73 -5.67
N SER A 64 -12.24 36.01 -5.54
CA SER A 64 -12.23 36.97 -6.65
C SER A 64 -11.05 36.72 -7.59
N SER A 65 -9.94 36.21 -7.07
CA SER A 65 -8.77 35.79 -7.85
C SER A 65 -8.10 34.55 -7.21
N LYS A 66 -7.25 33.86 -7.97
CA LYS A 66 -6.49 32.71 -7.44
C LYS A 66 -5.52 33.11 -6.33
N GLU A 67 -5.04 34.34 -6.35
CA GLU A 67 -4.08 34.91 -5.40
C GLU A 67 -4.71 35.16 -4.03
N GLU A 68 -6.03 35.29 -3.93
CA GLU A 68 -6.75 35.47 -2.65
C GLU A 68 -6.45 34.33 -1.68
N LEU A 69 -6.26 33.11 -2.18
CA LEU A 69 -5.88 31.96 -1.34
C LEU A 69 -4.53 32.12 -0.65
N LEU A 70 -3.63 32.95 -1.20
CA LEU A 70 -2.32 33.24 -0.57
C LEU A 70 -2.47 34.02 0.75
N LEU A 71 -3.55 34.78 0.88
CA LEU A 71 -3.87 35.63 2.03
C LEU A 71 -4.67 34.87 3.09
N ALA A 72 -5.06 33.62 2.83
CA ALA A 72 -5.81 32.83 3.79
C ALA A 72 -5.02 32.64 5.09
N THR A 73 -5.64 33.02 6.21
CA THR A 73 -5.05 32.92 7.56
C THR A 73 -5.69 31.82 8.41
N SER A 74 -6.92 31.45 8.11
CA SER A 74 -7.66 30.40 8.80
C SER A 74 -7.49 29.04 8.12
N PHE A 75 -7.20 28.02 8.90
CA PHE A 75 -7.06 26.62 8.45
C PHE A 75 -7.73 25.70 9.46
N PRO A 76 -8.25 24.55 9.03
CA PRO A 76 -8.15 23.94 7.68
C PRO A 76 -9.13 24.54 6.66
N LEU A 77 -8.85 24.31 5.38
CA LEU A 77 -9.73 24.67 4.25
C LEU A 77 -10.01 23.47 3.36
N LEU A 78 -11.17 23.46 2.73
CA LEU A 78 -11.53 22.57 1.64
C LEU A 78 -11.32 23.32 0.32
N ILE A 79 -10.50 22.80 -0.57
CA ILE A 79 -10.12 23.50 -1.81
C ILE A 79 -10.55 22.67 -3.01
N LEU A 80 -11.30 23.29 -3.90
CA LEU A 80 -11.62 22.71 -5.21
C LEU A 80 -10.50 23.07 -6.18
N LEU A 81 -9.89 22.06 -6.79
CA LEU A 81 -8.90 22.21 -7.85
C LEU A 81 -9.56 22.00 -9.22
N GLU A 82 -9.07 22.70 -10.23
CA GLU A 82 -9.43 22.45 -11.63
C GLU A 82 -9.02 21.01 -11.99
N GLY A 83 -9.97 20.22 -12.48
CA GLY A 83 -9.77 18.84 -12.90
C GLY A 83 -10.30 18.61 -14.29
N SER A 84 -9.96 17.47 -14.89
CA SER A 84 -10.27 17.15 -16.28
C SER A 84 -11.76 17.09 -16.64
N ARG A 85 -12.67 16.91 -15.64
CA ARG A 85 -14.13 16.80 -15.86
C ARG A 85 -15.02 17.45 -14.80
N LYS A 86 -14.73 17.29 -13.49
CA LYS A 86 -15.67 17.66 -12.40
C LYS A 86 -15.01 18.41 -11.24
N GLY A 87 -13.73 18.78 -11.38
CA GLY A 87 -12.94 19.32 -10.28
C GLY A 87 -12.45 18.24 -9.32
N HIS A 88 -11.47 18.56 -8.50
CA HIS A 88 -10.88 17.67 -7.52
C HIS A 88 -10.83 18.34 -6.15
N LEU A 89 -11.48 17.74 -5.15
CA LEU A 89 -11.55 18.32 -3.81
C LEU A 89 -10.38 17.81 -2.96
N VAL A 90 -9.62 18.75 -2.38
CA VAL A 90 -8.49 18.46 -1.50
C VAL A 90 -8.61 19.16 -0.15
N TYR A 91 -7.94 18.61 0.85
CA TYR A 91 -7.92 19.16 2.20
C TYR A 91 -6.62 19.92 2.46
N LEU A 92 -6.73 21.22 2.70
CA LEU A 92 -5.60 22.09 3.01
C LEU A 92 -5.50 22.25 4.52
N LYS A 93 -4.53 21.55 5.10
CA LYS A 93 -4.41 21.41 6.55
C LYS A 93 -3.83 22.65 7.23
N LYS A 94 -2.78 23.22 6.65
CA LYS A 94 -2.06 24.39 7.18
C LYS A 94 -1.16 25.01 6.11
N ALA A 95 -0.73 26.22 6.35
CA ALA A 95 0.22 26.93 5.52
C ALA A 95 1.47 27.35 6.29
N THR A 96 2.56 27.50 5.57
CA THR A 96 3.76 28.25 5.95
C THR A 96 3.86 29.50 5.06
N LYS A 97 4.90 30.33 5.26
CA LYS A 97 5.13 31.49 4.38
C LYS A 97 5.17 31.12 2.88
N LYS A 98 5.80 29.97 2.51
CA LYS A 98 6.05 29.58 1.11
C LYS A 98 5.30 28.35 0.63
N LYS A 99 4.72 27.52 1.52
CA LYS A 99 4.14 26.20 1.17
C LYS A 99 2.82 25.97 1.88
N PHE A 100 1.95 25.20 1.21
CA PHE A 100 0.75 24.60 1.76
C PHE A 100 0.99 23.13 2.11
N LEU A 101 0.48 22.66 3.25
CA LEU A 101 0.36 21.24 3.55
C LEU A 101 -0.98 20.74 3.00
N VAL A 102 -0.91 20.06 1.87
CA VAL A 102 -2.06 19.52 1.15
C VAL A 102 -2.24 18.04 1.46
N TYR A 103 -3.44 17.66 1.78
CA TYR A 103 -3.89 16.28 1.89
C TYR A 103 -4.78 15.98 0.70
N ASP A 104 -4.18 15.41 -0.33
CA ASP A 104 -4.82 15.03 -1.57
C ASP A 104 -5.27 13.57 -1.48
N PRO A 105 -6.59 13.29 -1.49
CA PRO A 105 -7.10 11.92 -1.33
C PRO A 105 -6.66 10.96 -2.45
N ALA A 106 -6.31 11.49 -3.63
CA ALA A 106 -5.82 10.67 -4.74
C ALA A 106 -4.32 10.36 -4.63
N ILE A 107 -3.51 11.29 -4.14
CA ILE A 107 -2.05 11.20 -4.22
C ILE A 107 -1.43 10.93 -2.85
N GLY A 108 -1.88 11.63 -1.81
CA GLY A 108 -1.28 11.56 -0.49
C GLY A 108 -1.04 12.92 0.15
N LYS A 109 -0.23 12.94 1.21
CA LYS A 109 0.15 14.18 1.89
C LYS A 109 1.40 14.75 1.25
N LYS A 110 1.39 16.04 0.95
CA LYS A 110 2.57 16.73 0.41
C LYS A 110 2.62 18.19 0.80
N TRP A 111 3.84 18.72 0.92
CA TRP A 111 4.09 20.15 0.96
C TRP A 111 4.24 20.66 -0.46
N VAL A 112 3.37 21.58 -0.89
CA VAL A 112 3.34 22.17 -2.23
C VAL A 112 3.69 23.65 -2.12
N LYS A 113 4.48 24.19 -3.03
CA LYS A 113 4.72 25.64 -3.10
C LYS A 113 3.40 26.35 -3.37
N LYS A 114 3.18 27.48 -2.71
CA LYS A 114 1.94 28.25 -2.85
C LYS A 114 1.67 28.64 -4.30
N GLU A 115 2.69 29.14 -5.00
CA GLU A 115 2.64 29.55 -6.40
C GLU A 115 2.24 28.41 -7.36
N ASP A 116 2.72 27.19 -7.10
CA ASP A 116 2.37 26.02 -7.92
C ASP A 116 0.96 25.51 -7.61
N PHE A 117 0.54 25.62 -6.35
CA PHE A 117 -0.79 25.16 -5.92
C PHE A 117 -1.91 26.03 -6.51
N ILE A 118 -1.76 27.38 -6.49
CA ILE A 118 -2.79 28.30 -6.97
C ILE A 118 -3.04 28.19 -8.48
N LYS A 119 -2.08 27.73 -9.28
CA LYS A 119 -2.27 27.51 -10.73
C LYS A 119 -3.47 26.63 -11.04
N ASN A 120 -3.71 25.61 -10.20
CA ASN A 120 -4.80 24.64 -10.34
C ASN A 120 -6.01 24.95 -9.46
N PHE A 121 -6.02 26.06 -8.75
CA PHE A 121 -7.14 26.44 -7.89
C PHE A 121 -8.32 26.94 -8.73
N SER A 122 -9.54 26.42 -8.49
CA SER A 122 -10.76 26.76 -9.22
C SER A 122 -11.50 27.99 -8.66
N CYS A 123 -10.85 28.74 -7.76
CA CYS A 123 -11.44 29.86 -7.03
C CYS A 123 -12.63 29.47 -6.09
N VAL A 124 -12.86 28.19 -5.83
CA VAL A 124 -13.87 27.71 -4.87
C VAL A 124 -13.20 27.07 -3.67
N TYR A 125 -13.57 27.52 -2.48
CA TYR A 125 -13.06 26.95 -1.23
C TYR A 125 -14.14 26.93 -0.15
N GLY A 126 -14.00 26.02 0.81
CA GLY A 126 -14.89 25.86 1.94
C GLY A 126 -14.17 26.16 3.26
N GLU A 127 -14.76 27.03 4.06
CA GLU A 127 -14.33 27.33 5.44
C GLU A 127 -15.18 26.53 6.42
N PRO A 128 -14.63 25.52 7.10
CA PRO A 128 -15.38 24.73 8.05
C PRO A 128 -15.40 25.41 9.43
N VAL A 129 -16.58 25.40 10.05
CA VAL A 129 -16.80 25.88 11.42
C VAL A 129 -17.41 24.75 12.24
N LEU A 130 -16.70 24.33 13.28
CA LEU A 130 -17.21 23.34 14.24
C LEU A 130 -18.18 24.04 15.21
N PHE A 131 -19.44 23.59 15.30
CA PHE A 131 -20.44 24.15 16.20
C PHE A 131 -20.96 23.14 17.24
N SER A 132 -20.89 21.83 16.92
CA SER A 132 -21.21 20.80 17.91
C SER A 132 -20.28 19.60 17.78
N VAL A 133 -20.16 18.78 18.84
CA VAL A 133 -19.39 17.54 18.83
C VAL A 133 -20.26 16.44 19.39
N GLU A 134 -21.12 15.89 18.56
CA GLU A 134 -21.96 14.75 18.91
C GLU A 134 -21.20 13.44 18.97
N SER A 135 -21.84 12.37 19.47
CA SER A 135 -21.24 11.04 19.46
C SER A 135 -21.09 10.54 18.02
N CYS A 136 -19.90 10.07 17.64
CA CYS A 136 -19.69 9.47 16.32
C CYS A 136 -20.34 8.09 16.26
N PRO A 137 -21.35 7.84 15.41
CA PRO A 137 -22.04 6.56 15.34
C PRO A 137 -21.23 5.49 14.57
N TYR A 138 -20.21 5.89 13.84
CA TYR A 138 -19.50 5.01 12.93
C TYR A 138 -18.48 4.15 13.67
N THR A 139 -18.58 2.83 13.51
CA THR A 139 -17.69 1.83 14.12
C THR A 139 -16.86 1.10 13.08
N LYS A 140 -15.73 0.54 13.50
CA LYS A 140 -14.88 -0.25 12.62
C LYS A 140 -15.56 -1.57 12.25
N PRO A 141 -15.85 -1.85 10.97
CA PRO A 141 -16.48 -3.10 10.56
C PRO A 141 -15.57 -4.31 10.81
N LYS A 142 -16.18 -5.46 11.15
CA LYS A 142 -15.48 -6.73 11.33
C LYS A 142 -15.36 -7.44 9.99
N ILE A 143 -14.29 -7.16 9.24
CA ILE A 143 -14.08 -7.71 7.90
C ILE A 143 -13.42 -9.10 7.96
N PHE A 144 -12.41 -9.27 8.81
CA PHE A 144 -11.58 -10.47 8.87
C PHE A 144 -11.84 -11.35 10.09
N SER A 145 -11.72 -12.67 9.90
CA SER A 145 -11.67 -13.62 11.00
C SER A 145 -10.31 -13.59 11.68
N LYS A 146 -10.29 -13.21 12.96
CA LYS A 146 -9.06 -13.25 13.77
C LYS A 146 -8.47 -14.66 13.90
N LYS A 147 -9.33 -15.69 13.97
CA LYS A 147 -8.90 -17.08 14.11
C LYS A 147 -8.07 -17.57 12.92
N GLY A 148 -8.53 -17.27 11.69
CA GLY A 148 -7.80 -17.69 10.49
C GLY A 148 -6.44 -17.02 10.36
N PHE A 149 -6.40 -15.74 10.68
CA PHE A 149 -5.16 -14.98 10.70
C PHE A 149 -4.17 -15.54 11.74
N LEU A 150 -4.63 -15.78 12.97
CA LEU A 150 -3.78 -16.31 14.04
C LEU A 150 -3.20 -17.68 13.68
N LEU A 151 -4.03 -18.59 13.16
CA LEU A 151 -3.61 -19.94 12.79
C LEU A 151 -2.59 -19.95 11.65
N SER A 152 -2.80 -19.13 10.62
CA SER A 152 -1.87 -19.00 9.51
C SER A 152 -0.54 -18.38 9.96
N SER A 153 -0.58 -17.35 10.79
CA SER A 153 0.61 -16.72 11.35
C SER A 153 1.40 -17.68 12.23
N LEU A 154 0.73 -18.49 13.06
CA LEU A 154 1.38 -19.49 13.90
C LEU A 154 2.09 -20.54 13.05
N ALA A 155 1.43 -21.09 12.03
CA ALA A 155 2.03 -22.06 11.12
C ALA A 155 3.28 -21.48 10.40
N SER A 156 3.20 -20.22 9.97
CA SER A 156 4.33 -19.53 9.35
C SER A 156 5.50 -19.32 10.32
N LEU A 157 5.23 -18.89 11.55
CA LEU A 157 6.26 -18.69 12.58
C LEU A 157 6.95 -20.01 12.97
N LEU A 158 6.18 -21.10 13.11
CA LEU A 158 6.76 -22.43 13.36
C LEU A 158 7.62 -22.90 12.19
N GLY A 159 7.20 -22.64 10.95
CA GLY A 159 8.01 -22.92 9.77
C GLY A 159 9.33 -22.16 9.80
N ILE A 160 9.29 -20.86 10.07
CA ILE A 160 10.50 -20.03 10.16
C ILE A 160 11.41 -20.49 11.30
N ALA A 161 10.88 -20.85 12.46
CA ALA A 161 11.66 -21.42 13.55
C ALA A 161 12.36 -22.72 13.14
N SER A 162 11.68 -23.59 12.38
CA SER A 162 12.28 -24.82 11.82
C SER A 162 13.40 -24.50 10.83
N LEU A 163 13.24 -23.47 9.99
CA LEU A 163 14.32 -23.00 9.09
C LEU A 163 15.56 -22.58 9.88
N TYR A 164 15.38 -21.80 10.94
CA TYR A 164 16.51 -21.34 11.75
C TYR A 164 17.25 -22.48 12.44
N PHE A 165 16.49 -23.43 12.98
CA PHE A 165 17.07 -24.62 13.58
C PHE A 165 17.87 -25.43 12.54
N GLY A 166 17.31 -25.64 11.34
CA GLY A 166 18.00 -26.31 10.25
C GLY A 166 19.28 -25.60 9.83
N LEU A 167 19.26 -24.27 9.72
CA LEU A 167 20.45 -23.47 9.38
C LEU A 167 21.50 -23.49 10.50
N TYR A 168 21.07 -23.40 11.75
CA TYR A 168 21.96 -23.48 12.91
C TYR A 168 22.71 -24.82 12.96
N LEU A 169 22.00 -25.95 12.78
CA LEU A 169 22.59 -27.29 12.73
C LEU A 169 23.55 -27.44 11.52
N LEU A 170 23.21 -26.86 10.39
CA LEU A 170 24.06 -26.85 9.20
C LEU A 170 25.38 -26.10 9.47
N GLY A 171 25.32 -24.95 10.13
CA GLY A 171 26.51 -24.14 10.47
C GLY A 171 27.42 -24.80 11.48
N ASN A 172 26.89 -25.64 12.38
CA ASN A 172 27.64 -26.35 13.39
C ASN A 172 28.10 -27.77 12.96
N GLU A 173 27.90 -28.12 11.67
CA GLU A 173 28.26 -29.44 11.11
C GLU A 173 27.62 -30.64 11.84
N ASP A 174 26.45 -30.41 12.42
CA ASP A 174 25.63 -31.43 13.10
C ASP A 174 25.01 -32.43 12.11
N SER A 175 24.29 -33.39 12.62
CA SER A 175 23.64 -34.45 11.85
C SER A 175 22.84 -33.94 10.64
N TYR A 176 23.26 -34.30 9.42
CA TYR A 176 22.59 -33.98 8.17
C TYR A 176 21.12 -34.47 8.14
N ILE A 177 20.84 -35.57 8.86
CA ILE A 177 19.45 -36.08 8.96
C ILE A 177 18.58 -35.07 9.70
N LEU A 178 19.04 -34.48 10.80
CA LEU A 178 18.30 -33.44 11.53
C LEU A 178 18.13 -32.18 10.70
N VAL A 179 19.18 -31.75 9.98
CA VAL A 179 19.09 -30.63 9.03
C VAL A 179 18.01 -30.88 7.99
N ALA A 180 18.02 -32.07 7.37
CA ALA A 180 17.00 -32.43 6.37
C ALA A 180 15.56 -32.44 6.96
N ILE A 181 15.40 -32.96 8.20
CA ILE A 181 14.10 -32.95 8.89
C ILE A 181 13.61 -31.52 9.12
N PHE A 182 14.43 -30.61 9.64
CA PHE A 182 14.00 -29.24 9.93
C PHE A 182 13.72 -28.44 8.67
N LEU A 183 14.52 -28.59 7.61
CA LEU A 183 14.25 -27.94 6.32
C LEU A 183 12.98 -28.49 5.65
N SER A 184 12.73 -29.79 5.74
CA SER A 184 11.49 -30.40 5.26
C SER A 184 10.27 -29.91 6.06
N LEU A 185 10.38 -29.81 7.39
CA LEU A 185 9.35 -29.28 8.26
C LEU A 185 9.02 -27.82 7.93
N TYR A 186 10.04 -27.00 7.66
CA TYR A 186 9.85 -25.63 7.15
C TYR A 186 9.01 -25.63 5.86
N GLY A 187 9.36 -26.47 4.89
CA GLY A 187 8.62 -26.58 3.63
C GLY A 187 7.15 -26.97 3.86
N LEU A 188 6.89 -28.00 4.66
CA LEU A 188 5.54 -28.46 4.99
C LEU A 188 4.71 -27.40 5.72
N LEU A 189 5.27 -26.72 6.70
CA LEU A 189 4.58 -25.65 7.44
C LEU A 189 4.31 -24.42 6.58
N SER A 190 5.22 -24.07 5.68
CA SER A 190 5.02 -23.00 4.70
C SER A 190 3.86 -23.31 3.74
N VAL A 191 3.80 -24.54 3.22
CA VAL A 191 2.67 -24.99 2.39
C VAL A 191 1.39 -25.02 3.20
N GLY A 192 1.41 -25.55 4.43
CA GLY A 192 0.26 -25.56 5.34
C GLY A 192 -0.29 -24.17 5.62
N SER A 193 0.58 -23.19 5.90
CA SER A 193 0.19 -21.79 6.09
C SER A 193 -0.54 -21.23 4.86
N ARG A 194 -0.04 -21.49 3.65
CA ARG A 194 -0.67 -21.05 2.38
C ARG A 194 -2.02 -21.72 2.16
N LEU A 195 -2.16 -23.01 2.45
CA LEU A 195 -3.44 -23.72 2.37
C LEU A 195 -4.47 -23.16 3.34
N ILE A 196 -4.09 -22.89 4.58
CA ILE A 196 -4.94 -22.25 5.58
C ILE A 196 -5.42 -20.89 5.05
N ASN A 197 -4.51 -20.06 4.55
CA ASN A 197 -4.87 -18.78 3.92
C ASN A 197 -5.83 -18.95 2.74
N GLY A 198 -5.65 -19.96 1.91
CA GLY A 198 -6.55 -20.28 0.80
C GLY A 198 -7.98 -20.60 1.27
N VAL A 199 -8.13 -21.40 2.33
CA VAL A 199 -9.45 -21.71 2.92
C VAL A 199 -10.14 -20.46 3.47
N PHE A 200 -9.40 -19.60 4.20
CA PHE A 200 -9.99 -18.37 4.72
C PHE A 200 -10.28 -17.34 3.63
N SER A 201 -9.49 -17.30 2.58
CA SER A 201 -9.74 -16.49 1.40
C SER A 201 -11.04 -16.90 0.70
N ARG A 202 -11.31 -18.22 0.53
CA ARG A 202 -12.59 -18.73 -0.01
C ARG A 202 -13.78 -18.38 0.87
N LYS A 203 -13.65 -18.52 2.20
CA LYS A 203 -14.72 -18.11 3.15
C LYS A 203 -15.00 -16.61 3.05
N PHE A 204 -13.96 -15.80 2.86
CA PHE A 204 -14.10 -14.38 2.63
C PHE A 204 -14.87 -14.10 1.32
N ASP A 205 -14.51 -14.76 0.21
CA ASP A 205 -15.21 -14.63 -1.06
C ASP A 205 -16.69 -14.96 -0.93
N ASN A 206 -17.01 -16.10 -0.31
CA ASN A 206 -18.40 -16.55 -0.13
C ASN A 206 -19.24 -15.55 0.68
N ARG A 207 -18.60 -14.77 1.56
CA ARG A 207 -19.31 -13.74 2.32
C ARG A 207 -19.55 -12.48 1.51
N TRP A 208 -18.55 -12.01 0.76
CA TRP A 208 -18.56 -10.65 0.19
C TRP A 208 -18.97 -10.59 -1.27
N LEU A 209 -18.73 -11.61 -2.08
CA LEU A 209 -19.10 -11.62 -3.49
C LEU A 209 -20.63 -11.53 -3.73
N LYS A 210 -21.45 -11.95 -2.76
CA LYS A 210 -22.90 -11.78 -2.81
C LYS A 210 -23.35 -10.30 -2.83
N TYR A 211 -22.49 -9.36 -2.39
CA TYR A 211 -22.78 -7.93 -2.38
C TYR A 211 -22.27 -7.20 -3.63
N VAL A 212 -21.71 -7.92 -4.61
CA VAL A 212 -21.28 -7.32 -5.87
C VAL A 212 -22.47 -6.67 -6.57
N PRO A 213 -22.39 -5.36 -6.91
CA PRO A 213 -23.49 -4.69 -7.61
C PRO A 213 -23.66 -5.26 -9.01
N SER A 214 -24.89 -5.71 -9.35
CA SER A 214 -25.22 -6.33 -10.64
C SER A 214 -25.53 -5.33 -11.78
N ASN A 215 -25.52 -4.03 -11.51
CA ASN A 215 -26.26 -3.06 -12.32
C ASN A 215 -25.59 -2.52 -13.60
N SER A 216 -24.36 -2.89 -13.94
CA SER A 216 -23.82 -2.69 -15.30
C SER A 216 -22.56 -3.53 -15.54
N LYS A 217 -22.38 -4.04 -16.78
CA LYS A 217 -21.20 -4.84 -17.15
C LYS A 217 -19.87 -4.09 -16.91
N LYS A 218 -19.80 -2.79 -17.22
CA LYS A 218 -18.60 -1.97 -16.97
C LYS A 218 -18.30 -1.76 -15.48
N LYS A 219 -19.35 -1.48 -14.67
CA LYS A 219 -19.21 -1.35 -13.20
C LYS A 219 -18.86 -2.69 -12.57
N LEU A 220 -19.37 -3.81 -13.10
CA LEU A 220 -19.09 -5.15 -12.59
C LEU A 220 -17.60 -5.52 -12.74
N ALA A 221 -17.01 -5.29 -13.91
CA ALA A 221 -15.58 -5.56 -14.15
C ALA A 221 -14.69 -4.71 -13.22
N LYS A 222 -14.94 -3.40 -13.11
CA LYS A 222 -14.22 -2.50 -12.21
C LYS A 222 -14.37 -2.90 -10.73
N ASN A 223 -15.57 -3.30 -10.31
CA ASN A 223 -15.83 -3.74 -8.95
C ASN A 223 -15.09 -5.05 -8.63
N TYR A 224 -15.06 -5.99 -9.57
CA TYR A 224 -14.32 -7.24 -9.41
C TYR A 224 -12.81 -6.99 -9.33
N GLU A 225 -12.25 -6.17 -10.21
CA GLU A 225 -10.84 -5.78 -10.20
C GLU A 225 -10.45 -5.16 -8.85
N ARG A 226 -11.23 -4.20 -8.36
CA ARG A 226 -10.98 -3.53 -7.07
C ARG A 226 -11.16 -4.47 -5.87
N TYR A 227 -12.15 -5.36 -5.91
CA TYR A 227 -12.30 -6.41 -4.91
C TYR A 227 -11.08 -7.35 -4.90
N TYR A 228 -10.63 -7.79 -6.08
CA TYR A 228 -9.46 -8.64 -6.22
C TYR A 228 -8.17 -7.92 -5.75
N ALA A 229 -8.00 -6.67 -6.10
CA ALA A 229 -6.90 -5.84 -5.62
C ALA A 229 -6.89 -5.72 -4.09
N PHE A 230 -8.06 -5.52 -3.47
CA PHE A 230 -8.18 -5.53 -2.01
C PHE A 230 -7.80 -6.89 -1.42
N LYS A 231 -8.35 -7.97 -1.94
CA LYS A 231 -8.09 -9.33 -1.47
C LYS A 231 -6.61 -9.71 -1.60
N SER A 232 -6.04 -9.53 -2.80
CA SER A 232 -4.65 -9.88 -3.11
C SER A 232 -3.64 -9.03 -2.35
N SER A 233 -3.97 -7.80 -2.04
CA SER A 233 -3.10 -6.90 -1.28
C SER A 233 -3.19 -7.09 0.23
N THR A 234 -4.32 -7.55 0.76
CA THR A 234 -4.57 -7.57 2.21
C THR A 234 -4.22 -8.92 2.84
N PHE A 235 -4.65 -10.04 2.26
CA PHE A 235 -4.37 -11.37 2.82
C PHE A 235 -2.88 -11.72 2.79
N PRO A 236 -2.18 -11.59 1.63
CA PRO A 236 -0.74 -11.84 1.60
C PRO A 236 0.06 -10.81 2.39
N ALA A 237 -0.38 -9.55 2.43
CA ALA A 237 0.40 -8.48 3.06
C ALA A 237 0.66 -8.70 4.54
N VAL A 238 -0.31 -9.25 5.28
CA VAL A 238 -0.13 -9.51 6.71
C VAL A 238 0.85 -10.65 6.92
N MET A 239 0.76 -11.72 6.09
CA MET A 239 1.71 -12.82 6.12
C MET A 239 3.12 -12.35 5.76
N THR A 240 3.25 -11.52 4.73
CA THR A 240 4.52 -10.91 4.32
C THR A 240 5.20 -10.13 5.45
N ILE A 241 4.42 -9.41 6.29
CA ILE A 241 5.01 -8.73 7.46
C ILE A 241 5.50 -9.77 8.47
N VAL A 242 4.65 -10.73 8.84
CA VAL A 242 5.02 -11.74 9.85
C VAL A 242 6.26 -12.51 9.39
N GLU A 243 6.27 -13.00 8.17
CA GLU A 243 7.40 -13.73 7.59
C GLU A 243 8.64 -12.83 7.46
N GLY A 244 8.50 -11.65 6.84
CA GLY A 244 9.62 -10.74 6.63
C GLY A 244 10.26 -10.26 7.93
N VAL A 245 9.46 -9.88 8.92
CA VAL A 245 9.98 -9.47 10.23
C VAL A 245 10.69 -10.64 10.91
N SER A 246 10.05 -11.81 10.97
CA SER A 246 10.61 -12.98 11.64
C SER A 246 11.90 -13.44 10.95
N VAL A 247 11.96 -13.46 9.61
CA VAL A 247 13.15 -13.84 8.86
C VAL A 247 14.28 -12.84 9.11
N VAL A 248 14.01 -11.54 9.04
CA VAL A 248 15.04 -10.53 9.27
C VAL A 248 15.56 -10.61 10.70
N PHE A 249 14.69 -10.65 11.71
CA PHE A 249 15.15 -10.71 13.11
C PHE A 249 15.87 -12.01 13.44
N GLY A 250 15.37 -13.16 13.02
CA GLY A 250 15.98 -14.44 13.35
C GLY A 250 17.32 -14.66 12.65
N LEU A 251 17.45 -14.31 11.36
CA LEU A 251 18.73 -14.37 10.67
C LEU A 251 19.73 -13.34 11.21
N SER A 252 19.25 -12.15 11.59
CA SER A 252 20.06 -11.15 12.26
C SER A 252 20.64 -11.67 13.58
N PHE A 253 19.81 -12.39 14.34
CA PHE A 253 20.26 -13.01 15.59
C PHE A 253 21.30 -14.10 15.34
N LEU A 254 21.06 -15.01 14.39
CA LEU A 254 22.01 -16.07 14.05
C LEU A 254 23.37 -15.54 13.56
N PHE A 255 23.36 -14.62 12.62
CA PHE A 255 24.58 -14.02 12.10
C PHE A 255 25.26 -13.08 13.10
N GLY A 256 24.47 -12.32 13.88
CA GLY A 256 25.02 -11.40 14.89
C GLY A 256 25.78 -12.12 15.99
N LEU A 257 25.37 -13.35 16.32
CA LEU A 257 26.05 -14.18 17.30
C LEU A 257 27.36 -14.84 16.75
N ASN A 258 27.31 -15.31 15.49
CA ASN A 258 28.38 -16.09 14.91
C ASN A 258 29.37 -15.22 14.11
N ASP A 259 28.85 -14.28 13.28
CA ASP A 259 29.66 -13.49 12.35
C ASP A 259 29.12 -12.04 12.23
N PRO A 260 29.38 -11.18 13.23
CA PRO A 260 28.81 -9.82 13.25
C PRO A 260 29.27 -8.94 12.07
N TYR A 261 30.50 -9.09 11.59
CA TYR A 261 31.01 -8.33 10.44
C TYR A 261 30.33 -8.73 9.13
N PHE A 262 30.15 -10.02 8.91
CA PHE A 262 29.41 -10.54 7.76
C PHE A 262 27.96 -10.07 7.80
N TYR A 263 27.33 -10.10 8.98
CA TYR A 263 25.97 -9.62 9.17
C TYR A 263 25.81 -8.15 8.78
N VAL A 264 26.66 -7.25 9.27
CA VAL A 264 26.60 -5.82 8.95
C VAL A 264 26.74 -5.60 7.44
N SER A 265 27.70 -6.28 6.81
CA SER A 265 27.92 -6.21 5.36
C SER A 265 26.72 -6.73 4.57
N ALA A 266 26.12 -7.85 5.02
CA ALA A 266 24.95 -8.46 4.41
C ALA A 266 23.72 -7.56 4.51
N VAL A 267 23.47 -6.94 5.66
CA VAL A 267 22.38 -5.99 5.86
C VAL A 267 22.59 -4.75 4.99
N GLY A 268 23.78 -4.18 4.97
CA GLY A 268 24.13 -3.02 4.16
C GLY A 268 23.91 -3.27 2.67
N LEU A 269 24.39 -4.39 2.15
CA LEU A 269 24.19 -4.79 0.76
C LEU A 269 22.70 -4.97 0.43
N ASN A 270 21.95 -5.67 1.29
CA ASN A 270 20.53 -5.90 1.07
C ASN A 270 19.72 -4.59 1.10
N LEU A 271 20.05 -3.66 1.99
CA LEU A 271 19.43 -2.34 2.03
C LEU A 271 19.75 -1.55 0.76
N TYR A 272 21.00 -1.54 0.29
CA TYR A 272 21.38 -0.88 -0.94
C TYR A 272 20.61 -1.42 -2.15
N LEU A 273 20.58 -2.74 -2.33
CA LEU A 273 19.87 -3.38 -3.45
C LEU A 273 18.36 -3.19 -3.38
N ALA A 274 17.81 -3.14 -2.17
CA ALA A 274 16.40 -2.83 -1.97
C ALA A 274 16.06 -1.39 -2.34
N LEU A 275 16.91 -0.43 -2.01
CA LEU A 275 16.75 0.97 -2.43
C LEU A 275 16.83 1.11 -3.96
N GLU A 276 17.79 0.47 -4.60
CA GLU A 276 17.92 0.40 -6.07
C GLU A 276 16.66 -0.17 -6.71
N SER A 277 16.18 -1.34 -6.24
CA SER A 277 14.95 -1.95 -6.75
C SER A 277 13.72 -1.03 -6.55
N GLY A 278 13.67 -0.29 -5.45
CA GLY A 278 12.63 0.69 -5.17
C GLY A 278 12.63 1.86 -6.15
N ILE A 279 13.80 2.32 -6.60
CA ILE A 279 13.93 3.37 -7.61
C ILE A 279 13.37 2.88 -8.95
N PHE A 280 13.74 1.68 -9.41
CA PHE A 280 13.21 1.09 -10.63
C PHE A 280 11.71 0.90 -10.55
N ARG A 281 11.21 0.40 -9.43
CA ARG A 281 9.77 0.20 -9.22
C ARG A 281 8.97 1.49 -9.24
N LYS A 282 9.45 2.57 -8.63
CA LYS A 282 8.79 3.89 -8.71
C LYS A 282 8.68 4.37 -10.15
N LYS A 283 9.71 4.17 -10.96
CA LYS A 283 9.69 4.48 -12.40
C LYS A 283 8.64 3.62 -13.13
N THR A 284 8.58 2.32 -12.84
CA THR A 284 7.59 1.39 -13.42
C THR A 284 6.17 1.78 -13.06
N VAL A 285 5.89 2.10 -11.79
CA VAL A 285 4.56 2.54 -11.34
C VAL A 285 4.16 3.82 -12.06
N LYS A 286 5.05 4.81 -12.15
CA LYS A 286 4.77 6.06 -12.85
C LYS A 286 4.46 5.85 -14.35
N LYS A 287 5.14 4.89 -14.99
CA LYS A 287 4.85 4.52 -16.39
C LYS A 287 3.52 3.76 -16.51
N LYS A 288 3.18 2.89 -15.57
CA LYS A 288 1.87 2.23 -15.53
C LYS A 288 0.72 3.22 -15.35
N GLU A 289 0.88 4.25 -14.51
CA GLU A 289 -0.10 5.32 -14.38
C GLU A 289 -0.30 6.07 -15.71
N SER A 290 0.77 6.35 -16.45
CA SER A 290 0.67 6.97 -17.78
C SER A 290 0.05 6.03 -18.82
N LEU A 291 0.22 4.71 -18.69
CA LEU A 291 -0.44 3.72 -19.53
C LEU A 291 -1.96 3.72 -19.32
N VAL A 292 -2.40 3.70 -18.06
CA VAL A 292 -3.83 3.76 -17.70
C VAL A 292 -4.47 5.04 -18.25
N LEU A 293 -3.81 6.19 -18.12
CA LEU A 293 -4.27 7.45 -18.70
C LEU A 293 -4.39 7.40 -20.24
N ALA A 294 -3.44 6.75 -20.91
CA ALA A 294 -3.48 6.57 -22.36
C ALA A 294 -4.62 5.62 -22.78
N GLU A 295 -4.87 4.58 -22.00
CA GLU A 295 -5.98 3.63 -22.18
C GLU A 295 -7.34 4.31 -21.99
N GLU A 296 -7.50 5.15 -20.97
CA GLU A 296 -8.70 5.95 -20.77
C GLU A 296 -8.98 6.93 -21.91
N ASN A 297 -7.94 7.59 -22.44
CA ASN A 297 -8.07 8.48 -23.57
C ASN A 297 -8.49 7.74 -24.87
N LEU A 298 -7.99 6.52 -25.07
CA LEU A 298 -8.38 5.66 -26.19
C LEU A 298 -9.86 5.25 -26.09
N LEU A 299 -10.31 4.88 -24.90
CA LEU A 299 -11.72 4.51 -24.66
C LEU A 299 -12.68 5.71 -24.82
N GLN A 300 -12.18 6.95 -24.74
CA GLN A 300 -12.98 8.16 -24.91
C GLN A 300 -13.12 8.61 -26.35
N GLY A 301 -12.43 7.97 -27.30
CA GLY A 301 -12.57 8.25 -28.74
C GLY A 301 -12.14 9.66 -29.17
N LYS A 302 -11.27 10.35 -28.39
CA LYS A 302 -10.93 11.76 -28.63
C LYS A 302 -9.88 11.99 -29.72
N ASP A 303 -9.09 10.95 -30.05
CA ASP A 303 -7.96 11.06 -30.98
C ASP A 303 -7.92 9.88 -31.96
N ASN A 304 -7.03 9.96 -32.96
CA ASN A 304 -6.80 8.87 -33.91
C ASN A 304 -6.35 7.60 -33.17
N ILE A 305 -7.18 6.54 -33.23
CA ILE A 305 -7.01 5.24 -32.56
C ILE A 305 -5.60 4.66 -32.81
N LYS A 306 -5.11 4.76 -34.06
CA LYS A 306 -3.78 4.24 -34.45
C LYS A 306 -2.63 4.95 -33.73
N GLU A 307 -2.75 6.27 -33.55
CA GLU A 307 -1.72 7.08 -32.89
C GLU A 307 -1.72 6.83 -31.37
N GLN A 308 -2.88 6.68 -30.76
CA GLN A 308 -3.01 6.33 -29.34
C GLN A 308 -2.48 4.93 -29.07
N PHE A 309 -2.79 3.95 -29.95
CA PHE A 309 -2.27 2.59 -29.82
C PHE A 309 -0.73 2.57 -29.91
N LYS A 310 -0.14 3.40 -30.80
CA LYS A 310 1.31 3.56 -30.89
C LYS A 310 1.91 4.15 -29.61
N LYS A 311 1.29 5.17 -29.00
CA LYS A 311 1.70 5.74 -27.71
C LYS A 311 1.59 4.72 -26.57
N MET A 312 0.52 3.97 -26.51
CA MET A 312 0.35 2.89 -25.51
C MET A 312 1.42 1.81 -25.64
N SER A 313 1.70 1.36 -26.86
CA SER A 313 2.77 0.39 -27.13
C SER A 313 4.14 0.91 -26.71
N GLN A 314 4.46 2.18 -26.98
CA GLN A 314 5.71 2.79 -26.52
C GLN A 314 5.81 2.83 -24.98
N ILE A 315 4.75 3.30 -24.29
CA ILE A 315 4.73 3.36 -22.83
C ILE A 315 4.82 1.95 -22.21
N SER A 316 4.14 0.97 -22.82
CA SER A 316 4.20 -0.44 -22.40
C SER A 316 5.61 -1.02 -22.53
N ASN A 317 6.28 -0.79 -23.67
CA ASN A 317 7.66 -1.21 -23.89
C ASN A 317 8.64 -0.56 -22.90
N GLU A 318 8.48 0.73 -22.63
CA GLU A 318 9.30 1.44 -21.64
C GLU A 318 9.06 0.88 -20.21
N ALA A 319 7.81 0.60 -19.87
CA ALA A 319 7.48 -0.02 -18.58
C ALA A 319 8.07 -1.44 -18.46
N PHE A 320 8.07 -2.21 -19.55
CA PHE A 320 8.70 -3.53 -19.63
C PHE A 320 10.22 -3.44 -19.44
N GLN A 321 10.90 -2.55 -20.17
CA GLN A 321 12.36 -2.34 -20.04
C GLN A 321 12.76 -1.92 -18.62
N ILE A 322 11.97 -1.07 -17.96
CA ILE A 322 12.21 -0.70 -16.56
C ILE A 322 11.97 -1.92 -15.65
N GLY A 323 10.96 -2.75 -15.96
CA GLY A 323 10.70 -4.01 -15.24
C GLY A 323 11.86 -5.00 -15.34
N GLU A 324 12.45 -5.15 -16.52
CA GLU A 324 13.66 -5.94 -16.75
C GLU A 324 14.83 -5.46 -15.87
N GLY A 325 14.97 -4.15 -15.64
CA GLY A 325 15.98 -3.60 -14.74
C GLY A 325 15.89 -4.18 -13.32
N THR A 326 14.68 -4.51 -12.83
CA THR A 326 14.52 -5.17 -11.52
C THR A 326 15.03 -6.61 -11.55
N THR A 327 14.91 -7.30 -12.66
CA THR A 327 15.41 -8.66 -12.86
C THR A 327 16.95 -8.68 -12.91
N TYR A 328 17.56 -7.71 -13.61
CA TYR A 328 19.02 -7.55 -13.62
C TYR A 328 19.57 -7.30 -12.22
N VAL A 329 18.93 -6.41 -11.44
CA VAL A 329 19.32 -6.17 -10.03
C VAL A 329 19.24 -7.47 -9.21
N GLN A 330 18.26 -8.33 -9.47
CA GLN A 330 18.14 -9.62 -8.79
C GLN A 330 19.25 -10.59 -9.16
N ILE A 331 19.60 -10.67 -10.44
CA ILE A 331 20.70 -11.53 -10.92
C ILE A 331 22.02 -11.07 -10.34
N ILE A 332 22.30 -9.76 -10.37
CA ILE A 332 23.51 -9.19 -9.75
C ILE A 332 23.54 -9.49 -8.25
N TYR A 333 22.40 -9.36 -7.57
CA TYR A 333 22.30 -9.69 -6.15
C TYR A 333 22.66 -11.15 -5.89
N MET A 334 22.13 -12.10 -6.67
CA MET A 334 22.46 -13.51 -6.51
C MET A 334 23.96 -13.78 -6.74
N ALA A 335 24.54 -13.19 -7.78
CA ALA A 335 25.98 -13.32 -8.06
C ALA A 335 26.84 -12.77 -6.92
N VAL A 336 26.49 -11.60 -6.40
CA VAL A 336 27.19 -10.98 -5.26
C VAL A 336 26.98 -11.77 -3.98
N ALA A 337 25.77 -12.32 -3.74
CA ALA A 337 25.48 -13.16 -2.58
C ALA A 337 26.33 -14.45 -2.60
N ILE A 338 26.46 -15.07 -3.78
CA ILE A 338 27.37 -16.23 -3.97
C ILE A 338 28.78 -15.83 -3.60
N GLY A 339 29.32 -14.75 -4.18
CA GLY A 339 30.69 -14.30 -3.91
C GLY A 339 30.94 -13.96 -2.44
N LEU A 340 30.06 -13.21 -1.82
CA LEU A 340 30.19 -12.83 -0.40
C LEU A 340 30.07 -14.01 0.55
N SER A 341 29.32 -15.06 0.20
CA SER A 341 29.24 -16.28 1.02
C SER A 341 30.53 -17.06 1.10
N PHE A 342 31.47 -16.89 0.14
CA PHE A 342 32.79 -17.48 0.18
C PHE A 342 33.70 -16.80 1.18
N ILE A 343 33.52 -15.52 1.50
CA ILE A 343 34.46 -14.76 2.33
C ILE A 343 34.66 -15.40 3.71
N PRO A 344 33.57 -15.70 4.48
CA PRO A 344 33.75 -16.34 5.79
C PRO A 344 34.43 -17.71 5.70
N SER A 345 34.15 -18.49 4.65
CA SER A 345 34.73 -19.81 4.43
C SER A 345 36.19 -19.74 4.02
N LEU A 346 36.64 -18.66 3.35
CA LEU A 346 38.04 -18.41 3.00
C LEU A 346 38.82 -17.86 4.17
N MET A 347 38.18 -17.19 5.11
CA MET A 347 38.84 -16.66 6.31
C MET A 347 38.98 -17.71 7.44
N SER A 348 38.24 -18.80 7.34
CA SER A 348 38.42 -19.96 8.22
C SER A 348 39.62 -20.81 7.75
N ASP A 349 40.40 -21.35 8.67
CA ASP A 349 41.60 -22.16 8.36
C ASP A 349 41.27 -23.41 7.52
N ASN A 350 40.02 -23.85 7.52
CA ASN A 350 39.52 -24.97 6.72
C ASN A 350 38.23 -24.57 5.99
N PHE A 351 38.19 -24.69 4.65
CA PHE A 351 36.98 -24.53 3.87
C PHE A 351 35.94 -25.59 4.26
N SER A 352 34.81 -25.14 4.81
CA SER A 352 33.64 -25.98 5.10
C SER A 352 32.51 -25.64 4.16
N LEU A 353 32.07 -26.63 3.38
CA LEU A 353 30.89 -26.49 2.51
C LEU A 353 29.63 -26.13 3.31
N ASN A 354 29.49 -26.69 4.51
CA ASN A 354 28.31 -26.43 5.37
C ASN A 354 28.27 -24.97 5.83
N TYR A 355 29.41 -24.43 6.22
CA TYR A 355 29.57 -23.05 6.64
C TYR A 355 29.29 -22.09 5.49
N TYR A 356 29.76 -22.42 4.27
CA TYR A 356 29.43 -21.70 3.06
C TYR A 356 27.91 -21.71 2.78
N LEU A 357 27.26 -22.87 2.81
CA LEU A 357 25.83 -23.02 2.58
C LEU A 357 25.01 -22.29 3.64
N PHE A 358 25.43 -22.29 4.90
CA PHE A 358 24.79 -21.50 5.96
C PHE A 358 24.74 -20.01 5.61
N HIS A 359 25.88 -19.43 5.22
CA HIS A 359 25.96 -18.03 4.84
C HIS A 359 25.20 -17.72 3.57
N PHE A 360 25.26 -18.60 2.57
CA PHE A 360 24.56 -18.44 1.31
C PHE A 360 23.03 -18.41 1.50
N PHE A 361 22.47 -19.42 2.14
CA PHE A 361 21.01 -19.47 2.41
C PHE A 361 20.55 -18.38 3.37
N GLY A 362 21.36 -18.05 4.35
CA GLY A 362 21.08 -16.95 5.26
C GLY A 362 21.03 -15.60 4.55
N LEU A 363 21.98 -15.31 3.63
CA LEU A 363 21.99 -14.11 2.79
C LEU A 363 20.74 -14.03 1.91
N LEU A 364 20.40 -15.11 1.22
CA LEU A 364 19.22 -15.18 0.39
C LEU A 364 17.93 -14.94 1.21
N GLY A 365 17.82 -15.59 2.37
CA GLY A 365 16.70 -15.42 3.28
C GLY A 365 16.56 -13.99 3.78
N LEU A 366 17.66 -13.39 4.23
CA LEU A 366 17.71 -12.00 4.70
C LEU A 366 17.29 -11.02 3.60
N GLY A 367 17.81 -11.21 2.37
CA GLY A 367 17.45 -10.40 1.23
C GLY A 367 15.96 -10.51 0.87
N GLN A 368 15.42 -11.71 0.91
CA GLN A 368 13.99 -11.93 0.66
C GLN A 368 13.11 -11.30 1.76
N GLY A 369 13.50 -11.41 3.02
CA GLY A 369 12.81 -10.79 4.16
C GLY A 369 12.76 -9.27 4.06
N ILE A 370 13.92 -8.63 3.84
CA ILE A 370 14.03 -7.17 3.67
C ILE A 370 13.21 -6.69 2.48
N ARG A 371 13.31 -7.37 1.33
CA ARG A 371 12.53 -7.03 0.13
C ARG A 371 11.03 -7.16 0.37
N SER A 372 10.59 -8.19 1.06
CA SER A 372 9.18 -8.40 1.41
C SER A 372 8.65 -7.26 2.27
N LEU A 373 9.40 -6.83 3.28
CA LEU A 373 9.03 -5.69 4.13
C LEU A 373 8.96 -4.39 3.34
N LEU A 374 9.93 -4.10 2.48
CA LEU A 374 9.93 -2.91 1.64
C LEU A 374 8.76 -2.88 0.67
N ASN A 375 8.48 -3.99 -0.01
CA ASN A 375 7.30 -4.15 -0.87
C ASN A 375 5.99 -3.91 -0.10
N PHE A 376 5.92 -4.35 1.15
CA PHE A 376 4.78 -4.07 2.01
C PHE A 376 4.61 -2.57 2.24
N PHE A 377 5.66 -1.83 2.58
CA PHE A 377 5.57 -0.40 2.85
C PHE A 377 5.28 0.42 1.58
N GLU A 378 5.88 0.06 0.45
CA GLU A 378 5.68 0.75 -0.82
C GLU A 378 4.24 0.65 -1.34
N ASN A 379 3.59 -0.50 -1.20
CA ASN A 379 2.20 -0.70 -1.64
C ASN A 379 1.16 -0.19 -0.62
N ARG A 380 1.58 0.56 0.40
CA ARG A 380 0.68 1.03 1.47
C ARG A 380 -0.46 1.90 0.95
N SER A 381 -0.20 2.80 0.00
CA SER A 381 -1.22 3.70 -0.56
C SER A 381 -2.26 2.94 -1.38
N GLU A 382 -1.82 2.02 -2.21
CA GLU A 382 -2.69 1.18 -3.05
C GLU A 382 -3.59 0.29 -2.18
N ARG A 383 -3.02 -0.37 -1.17
CA ARG A 383 -3.81 -1.14 -0.19
C ARG A 383 -4.83 -0.27 0.55
N ALA A 384 -4.46 0.95 0.93
CA ALA A 384 -5.37 1.83 1.62
C ALA A 384 -6.55 2.27 0.73
N ARG A 385 -6.32 2.54 -0.56
CA ARG A 385 -7.37 2.84 -1.54
C ARG A 385 -8.29 1.63 -1.75
N ALA A 386 -7.71 0.46 -2.00
CA ALA A 386 -8.46 -0.77 -2.17
C ALA A 386 -9.33 -1.09 -0.93
N TYR A 387 -8.81 -0.83 0.27
CA TYR A 387 -9.55 -0.98 1.52
C TYR A 387 -10.73 -0.01 1.62
N VAL A 388 -10.52 1.28 1.31
CA VAL A 388 -11.60 2.29 1.32
C VAL A 388 -12.69 1.93 0.31
N TYR A 389 -12.30 1.56 -0.91
CA TYR A 389 -13.23 1.11 -1.94
C TYR A 389 -14.06 -0.10 -1.47
N PHE A 390 -13.41 -1.07 -0.83
CA PHE A 390 -14.10 -2.24 -0.29
C PHE A 390 -15.11 -1.87 0.80
N LEU A 391 -14.75 -0.97 1.71
CA LEU A 391 -15.66 -0.49 2.74
C LEU A 391 -16.91 0.19 2.15
N GLU A 392 -16.71 1.04 1.16
CA GLU A 392 -17.78 1.86 0.56
C GLU A 392 -18.72 1.03 -0.32
N ASN A 393 -18.24 -0.03 -0.97
CA ASN A 393 -19.05 -0.76 -1.96
C ASN A 393 -19.55 -2.13 -1.50
N PHE A 394 -18.92 -2.74 -0.50
CA PHE A 394 -19.27 -4.09 -0.04
C PHE A 394 -19.81 -4.11 1.39
N VAL A 395 -19.14 -3.43 2.32
CA VAL A 395 -19.55 -3.45 3.74
C VAL A 395 -20.86 -2.69 3.94
N LYS A 396 -21.01 -1.53 3.31
CA LYS A 396 -22.26 -0.75 3.35
C LYS A 396 -23.47 -1.56 2.91
N LYS A 397 -23.32 -2.42 1.90
CA LYS A 397 -24.44 -3.25 1.40
C LYS A 397 -24.78 -4.43 2.32
N GLU A 398 -23.85 -4.87 3.17
CA GLU A 398 -24.15 -5.84 4.23
C GLU A 398 -25.02 -5.20 5.33
N ASP A 399 -24.70 -3.98 5.75
CA ASP A 399 -25.43 -3.28 6.83
C ASP A 399 -26.82 -2.79 6.41
N SER A 400 -27.11 -2.67 5.10
CA SER A 400 -28.39 -2.21 4.54
C SER A 400 -29.40 -3.35 4.28
N ARG A 401 -29.07 -4.59 4.59
CA ARG A 401 -29.93 -5.77 4.50
C ARG A 401 -30.21 -6.37 5.86
#